data_53ee2a4e01ef3552197e363d3e872506
#
_entry.id   53ee2a4e01ef3552197e363d3e872506
#
_cell.length_a   1.000
_cell.length_b   1.000
_cell.length_c   1.000
_cell.angle_alpha   90.00
_cell.angle_beta   90.00
_cell.angle_gamma   90.00
#
_symmetry.space_group_name_H-M   'P 1'
#
loop_
_entity.id
_entity.type
_entity.pdbx_description
1 polymer ?
#
loop_
_entity_poly.entity_id
_entity_poly.type
_entity_poly.pdbx_seq_one_letter_code
_entity_poly.pdbx_strand_id
1 'polypeptide(L)'
;MLAFMVLLVPLKWCFAFLFASIFHELCHYIAVRLCGGSVSLLRISNYGATMDACGLSSPKAFLCILAGPLGSLLLLVFARWFPRLALCAALQSCFNLLPLPNLDGRHALNHICHWILPNKAAKALSRCIQNGLLVVFAAAGFYGTFFLKLGLLPVIISAVLIHKNANGKIPCK
;
A
#
# COMPACT_ATOMS: atom_id res chain seq x y z
N MET A 1 -11.38 -1.37 -12.89
CA MET A 1 -10.53 -0.18 -12.76
C MET A 1 -9.32 -0.20 -13.69
N LEU A 2 -8.55 -1.28 -13.78
CA LEU A 2 -7.37 -1.36 -14.67
C LEU A 2 -7.70 -1.07 -16.14
N ALA A 3 -8.79 -1.66 -16.69
CA ALA A 3 -9.23 -1.42 -18.06
C ALA A 3 -9.58 0.04 -18.36
N PHE A 4 -10.13 0.76 -17.40
CA PHE A 4 -10.47 2.17 -17.54
C PHE A 4 -9.23 3.08 -17.48
N MET A 5 -8.24 2.73 -16.66
CA MET A 5 -6.95 3.43 -16.62
C MET A 5 -6.18 3.27 -17.94
N VAL A 6 -6.22 2.09 -18.56
CA VAL A 6 -5.56 1.82 -19.85
C VAL A 6 -6.15 2.69 -20.97
N LEU A 7 -7.43 3.05 -20.89
CA LEU A 7 -8.09 3.87 -21.91
C LEU A 7 -7.74 5.36 -21.82
N LEU A 8 -7.40 5.86 -20.63
CA LEU A 8 -7.16 7.28 -20.35
C LEU A 8 -5.70 7.66 -20.19
N VAL A 9 -4.82 6.68 -19.96
CA VAL A 9 -3.40 6.91 -19.67
C VAL A 9 -2.53 6.38 -20.81
N PRO A 10 -1.55 7.15 -21.31
CA PRO A 10 -0.65 6.67 -22.35
C PRO A 10 0.01 5.34 -21.97
N LEU A 11 0.05 4.38 -22.88
CA LEU A 11 0.52 3.02 -22.68
C LEU A 11 1.88 2.93 -21.96
N LYS A 12 2.77 3.88 -22.22
CA LYS A 12 4.10 3.98 -21.57
C LYS A 12 4.01 4.17 -20.05
N TRP A 13 2.99 4.86 -19.53
CA TRP A 13 2.75 5.03 -18.10
C TRP A 13 2.17 3.77 -17.48
N CYS A 14 1.29 3.08 -18.21
CA CYS A 14 0.73 1.80 -17.76
C CYS A 14 1.84 0.75 -17.58
N PHE A 15 2.76 0.64 -18.53
CA PHE A 15 3.92 -0.25 -18.41
C PHE A 15 4.86 0.15 -17.26
N ALA A 16 5.13 1.45 -17.10
CA ALA A 16 5.96 1.93 -16.00
C ALA A 16 5.35 1.60 -14.64
N PHE A 17 4.03 1.83 -14.48
CA PHE A 17 3.31 1.51 -13.26
C PHE A 17 3.28 0.00 -12.98
N LEU A 18 2.99 -0.81 -14.00
CA LEU A 18 2.94 -2.27 -13.87
C LEU A 18 4.32 -2.83 -13.46
N PHE A 19 5.39 -2.35 -14.12
CA PHE A 19 6.75 -2.76 -13.79
C PHE A 19 7.11 -2.37 -12.34
N ALA A 20 6.81 -1.12 -11.94
CA ALA A 20 7.03 -0.67 -10.57
C ALA A 20 6.27 -1.54 -9.55
N SER A 21 5.01 -1.92 -9.86
CA SER A 21 4.20 -2.79 -9.00
C SER A 21 4.78 -4.19 -8.87
N ILE A 22 5.18 -4.80 -9.98
CA ILE A 22 5.81 -6.14 -9.96
C ILE A 22 7.12 -6.09 -9.17
N PHE A 23 7.92 -5.07 -9.38
CA PHE A 23 9.19 -4.89 -8.68
C PHE A 23 8.99 -4.72 -7.17
N HIS A 24 7.99 -3.95 -6.76
CA HIS A 24 7.58 -3.78 -5.37
C HIS A 24 7.24 -5.12 -4.69
N GLU A 25 6.37 -5.92 -5.29
CA GLU A 25 5.99 -7.24 -4.77
C GLU A 25 7.18 -8.21 -4.76
N LEU A 26 8.06 -8.12 -5.76
CA LEU A 26 9.27 -8.92 -5.81
C LEU A 26 10.22 -8.62 -4.65
N CYS A 27 10.35 -7.34 -4.26
CA CYS A 27 11.14 -6.94 -3.10
C CYS A 27 10.61 -7.54 -1.80
N HIS A 28 9.29 -7.57 -1.59
CA HIS A 28 8.67 -8.27 -0.47
C HIS A 28 9.00 -9.76 -0.48
N TYR A 29 8.83 -10.42 -1.63
CA TYR A 29 9.11 -11.85 -1.78
C TYR A 29 10.57 -12.18 -1.45
N ILE A 30 11.51 -11.43 -2.03
CA ILE A 30 12.96 -11.62 -1.78
C ILE A 30 13.27 -11.44 -0.30
N ALA A 31 12.74 -10.38 0.34
CA ALA A 31 12.96 -10.13 1.75
C ALA A 31 12.44 -11.28 2.65
N VAL A 32 11.25 -11.80 2.38
CA VAL A 32 10.68 -12.93 3.11
C VAL A 32 11.59 -14.16 2.97
N ARG A 33 12.08 -14.44 1.77
CA ARG A 33 12.99 -15.59 1.51
C ARG A 33 14.33 -15.43 2.20
N LEU A 34 14.93 -14.24 2.16
CA LEU A 34 16.21 -13.93 2.83
C LEU A 34 16.08 -13.98 4.35
N CYS A 35 14.93 -13.62 4.92
CA CYS A 35 14.66 -13.71 6.35
C CYS A 35 14.37 -15.13 6.84
N GLY A 36 14.34 -16.12 5.94
CA GLY A 36 14.07 -17.53 6.25
C GLY A 36 12.59 -17.85 6.39
N GLY A 37 11.70 -16.94 5.94
CA GLY A 37 10.26 -17.18 5.90
C GLY A 37 9.83 -17.99 4.68
N SER A 38 8.61 -18.56 4.77
CA SER A 38 7.93 -19.18 3.66
C SER A 38 6.70 -18.39 3.26
N VAL A 39 6.48 -18.22 1.96
CA VAL A 39 5.24 -17.64 1.43
C VAL A 39 4.24 -18.76 1.29
N SER A 40 3.19 -18.75 2.13
CA SER A 40 2.17 -19.80 2.13
C SER A 40 1.07 -19.54 1.11
N LEU A 41 0.75 -18.29 0.84
CA LEU A 41 -0.34 -17.93 -0.06
C LEU A 41 -0.10 -16.54 -0.68
N LEU A 42 -0.15 -16.48 -2.00
CA LEU A 42 -0.18 -15.23 -2.75
C LEU A 42 -1.63 -15.00 -3.18
N ARG A 43 -2.32 -14.06 -2.56
CA ARG A 43 -3.68 -13.68 -2.95
C ARG A 43 -3.62 -12.48 -3.87
N ILE A 44 -3.93 -12.70 -5.14
CA ILE A 44 -4.12 -11.62 -6.08
C ILE A 44 -5.58 -11.19 -6.00
N SER A 45 -5.82 -9.98 -5.54
CA SER A 45 -7.15 -9.36 -5.48
C SER A 45 -7.24 -8.24 -6.52
N ASN A 46 -8.46 -7.85 -6.89
CA ASN A 46 -8.70 -6.68 -7.76
C ASN A 46 -8.07 -5.37 -7.24
N TYR A 47 -7.52 -5.39 -6.02
CA TYR A 47 -6.99 -4.21 -5.31
C TYR A 47 -5.50 -4.34 -4.93
N GLY A 48 -4.80 -5.35 -5.43
CA GLY A 48 -3.39 -5.60 -5.16
C GLY A 48 -3.10 -7.07 -4.79
N ALA A 49 -1.84 -7.39 -4.67
CA ALA A 49 -1.37 -8.67 -4.18
C ALA A 49 -1.17 -8.58 -2.66
N THR A 50 -1.55 -9.63 -1.93
CA THR A 50 -1.25 -9.78 -0.51
C THR A 50 -0.52 -11.09 -0.30
N MET A 51 0.58 -11.05 0.42
CA MET A 51 1.42 -12.20 0.73
C MET A 51 1.24 -12.60 2.19
N ASP A 52 0.79 -13.83 2.44
CA ASP A 52 0.78 -14.40 3.79
C ASP A 52 2.15 -15.07 4.03
N ALA A 53 3.01 -14.42 4.80
CA ALA A 53 4.32 -14.94 5.19
C ALA A 53 4.24 -15.62 6.55
N CYS A 54 4.74 -16.87 6.63
CA CYS A 54 4.78 -17.67 7.85
C CYS A 54 6.22 -17.85 8.33
N GLY A 55 6.42 -18.08 9.65
CA GLY A 55 7.72 -18.42 10.23
C GLY A 55 8.66 -17.24 10.49
N LEU A 56 8.16 -16.00 10.42
CA LEU A 56 8.95 -14.80 10.69
C LEU A 56 8.76 -14.30 12.12
N SER A 57 9.87 -13.95 12.79
CA SER A 57 9.82 -13.15 14.03
C SER A 57 9.33 -11.73 13.75
N SER A 58 8.76 -11.07 14.78
CA SER A 58 8.19 -9.71 14.64
C SER A 58 9.13 -8.69 13.98
N PRO A 59 10.44 -8.56 14.33
CA PRO A 59 11.33 -7.63 13.65
C PRO A 59 11.62 -8.00 12.20
N LYS A 60 11.75 -9.29 11.88
CA LYS A 60 11.94 -9.75 10.50
C LYS A 60 10.70 -9.49 9.65
N ALA A 61 9.51 -9.71 10.20
CA ALA A 61 8.25 -9.39 9.51
C ALA A 61 8.14 -7.89 9.18
N PHE A 62 8.53 -7.01 10.11
CA PHE A 62 8.57 -5.58 9.88
C PHE A 62 9.53 -5.17 8.76
N LEU A 63 10.74 -5.77 8.73
CA LEU A 63 11.70 -5.54 7.64
C LEU A 63 11.14 -6.00 6.28
N CYS A 64 10.46 -7.14 6.24
CA CYS A 64 9.82 -7.63 5.03
C CYS A 64 8.70 -6.70 4.55
N ILE A 65 7.92 -6.10 5.46
CA ILE A 65 6.89 -5.11 5.11
C ILE A 65 7.50 -3.85 4.50
N LEU A 66 8.62 -3.37 5.02
CA LEU A 66 9.29 -2.19 4.48
C LEU A 66 10.08 -2.46 3.20
N ALA A 67 10.42 -3.72 2.92
CA ALA A 67 11.24 -4.08 1.77
C ALA A 67 10.60 -3.70 0.42
N GLY A 68 9.27 -3.79 0.28
CA GLY A 68 8.57 -3.37 -0.93
C GLY A 68 8.72 -1.87 -1.20
N PRO A 69 8.24 -1.00 -0.28
CA PRO A 69 8.38 0.44 -0.45
C PRO A 69 9.83 0.90 -0.62
N LEU A 70 10.75 0.42 0.22
CA LEU A 70 12.17 0.79 0.14
C LEU A 70 12.82 0.26 -1.14
N GLY A 71 12.50 -0.98 -1.52
CA GLY A 71 12.98 -1.56 -2.77
C GLY A 71 12.53 -0.77 -4.00
N SER A 72 11.25 -0.36 -4.03
CA SER A 72 10.73 0.48 -5.13
C SER A 72 11.44 1.82 -5.20
N LEU A 73 11.85 2.41 -4.08
CA LEU A 73 12.64 3.65 -4.08
C LEU A 73 14.03 3.47 -4.71
N LEU A 74 14.60 2.26 -4.76
CA LEU A 74 15.85 2.00 -5.48
C LEU A 74 15.70 2.28 -6.98
N LEU A 75 14.52 2.17 -7.55
CA LEU A 75 14.28 2.52 -8.96
C LEU A 75 14.50 4.01 -9.26
N LEU A 76 14.55 4.87 -8.24
CA LEU A 76 14.89 6.29 -8.39
C LEU A 76 16.33 6.50 -8.91
N VAL A 77 17.24 5.56 -8.67
CA VAL A 77 18.60 5.61 -9.22
C VAL A 77 18.57 5.65 -10.75
N PHE A 78 17.55 5.05 -11.35
CA PHE A 78 17.34 5.03 -12.79
C PHE A 78 16.52 6.21 -13.33
N ALA A 79 16.23 7.22 -12.50
CA ALA A 79 15.38 8.37 -12.86
C ALA A 79 15.88 9.13 -14.11
N ARG A 80 17.20 9.19 -14.31
CA ARG A 80 17.82 9.84 -15.46
C ARG A 80 17.46 9.17 -16.79
N TRP A 81 17.36 7.82 -16.79
CA TRP A 81 17.08 7.05 -18.00
C TRP A 81 15.60 6.72 -18.15
N PHE A 82 14.91 6.47 -17.04
CA PHE A 82 13.52 6.06 -16.99
C PHE A 82 12.68 6.94 -16.04
N PRO A 83 12.49 8.25 -16.34
CA PRO A 83 11.86 9.18 -15.40
C PRO A 83 10.41 8.80 -15.06
N ARG A 84 9.66 8.22 -16.01
CA ARG A 84 8.29 7.75 -15.75
C ARG A 84 8.24 6.59 -14.78
N LEU A 85 9.17 5.64 -14.91
CA LEU A 85 9.29 4.50 -13.99
C LEU A 85 9.64 4.96 -12.58
N ALA A 86 10.63 5.84 -12.47
CA ALA A 86 11.05 6.39 -11.18
C ALA A 86 9.90 7.16 -10.50
N LEU A 87 9.15 7.96 -11.26
CA LEU A 87 7.99 8.68 -10.70
C LEU A 87 6.89 7.72 -10.26
N CYS A 88 6.55 6.71 -11.05
CA CYS A 88 5.57 5.68 -10.67
C CYS A 88 6.02 4.93 -9.42
N ALA A 89 7.28 4.54 -9.33
CA ALA A 89 7.84 3.83 -8.17
C ALA A 89 7.82 4.70 -6.91
N ALA A 90 8.19 5.99 -7.01
CA ALA A 90 8.14 6.91 -5.89
C ALA A 90 6.71 7.12 -5.37
N LEU A 91 5.77 7.43 -6.28
CA LEU A 91 4.36 7.63 -5.93
C LEU A 91 3.76 6.37 -5.30
N GLN A 92 4.05 5.20 -5.86
CA GLN A 92 3.58 3.92 -5.34
C GLN A 92 4.17 3.63 -3.95
N SER A 93 5.46 3.88 -3.73
CA SER A 93 6.10 3.70 -2.43
C SER A 93 5.49 4.62 -1.37
N CYS A 94 5.32 5.91 -1.70
CA CYS A 94 4.68 6.87 -0.79
C CYS A 94 3.24 6.46 -0.47
N PHE A 95 2.48 6.01 -1.47
CA PHE A 95 1.11 5.58 -1.27
C PHE A 95 1.03 4.31 -0.41
N ASN A 96 1.88 3.31 -0.68
CA ASN A 96 1.89 2.06 0.08
C ASN A 96 2.35 2.23 1.54
N LEU A 97 3.12 3.28 1.85
CA LEU A 97 3.50 3.61 3.24
C LEU A 97 2.37 4.27 4.03
N LEU A 98 1.28 4.69 3.38
CA LEU A 98 0.13 5.22 4.09
C LEU A 98 -0.55 4.11 4.93
N PRO A 99 -0.94 4.40 6.18
CA PRO A 99 -1.62 3.43 7.04
C PRO A 99 -3.09 3.24 6.67
N LEU A 100 -3.34 2.97 5.39
CA LEU A 100 -4.67 2.72 4.83
C LEU A 100 -4.94 1.21 4.70
N PRO A 101 -6.21 0.77 4.59
CA PRO A 101 -6.57 -0.64 4.44
C PRO A 101 -5.86 -1.31 3.26
N ASN A 102 -5.25 -2.47 3.51
CA ASN A 102 -4.51 -3.32 2.56
C ASN A 102 -3.26 -2.69 1.94
N LEU A 103 -2.66 -1.70 2.59
CA LEU A 103 -1.36 -1.16 2.25
C LEU A 103 -0.31 -1.57 3.30
N ASP A 104 0.96 -1.55 2.90
CA ASP A 104 2.08 -1.94 3.77
C ASP A 104 2.20 -1.06 5.01
N GLY A 105 1.90 0.24 4.86
CA GLY A 105 1.91 1.20 5.96
C GLY A 105 0.95 0.83 7.10
N ARG A 106 -0.18 0.17 6.81
CA ARG A 106 -1.06 -0.36 7.85
C ARG A 106 -0.37 -1.47 8.65
N HIS A 107 0.28 -2.39 7.96
CA HIS A 107 0.99 -3.49 8.60
C HIS A 107 2.19 -2.98 9.40
N ALA A 108 2.95 -2.04 8.84
CA ALA A 108 4.07 -1.38 9.54
C ALA A 108 3.60 -0.65 10.79
N LEU A 109 2.53 0.17 10.70
CA LEU A 109 1.95 0.87 11.84
C LEU A 109 1.50 -0.11 12.94
N ASN A 110 0.85 -1.21 12.58
CA ASN A 110 0.43 -2.22 13.54
C ASN A 110 1.64 -2.81 14.29
N HIS A 111 2.72 -3.16 13.60
CA HIS A 111 3.95 -3.65 14.24
C HIS A 111 4.55 -2.63 15.20
N ILE A 112 4.68 -1.37 14.79
CA ILE A 112 5.20 -0.29 15.65
C ILE A 112 4.33 -0.11 16.89
N CYS A 113 3.01 -0.05 16.74
CA CYS A 113 2.09 0.10 17.86
C CYS A 113 2.21 -1.07 18.85
N HIS A 114 2.35 -2.31 18.36
CA HIS A 114 2.51 -3.49 19.21
C HIS A 114 3.86 -3.58 19.93
N TRP A 115 4.91 -2.92 19.44
CA TRP A 115 6.20 -2.84 20.13
C TRP A 115 6.18 -1.84 21.29
N ILE A 116 5.38 -0.77 21.16
CA ILE A 116 5.38 0.34 22.12
C ILE A 116 4.27 0.18 23.18
N LEU A 117 3.14 -0.41 22.81
CA LEU A 117 1.92 -0.42 23.61
C LEU A 117 1.38 -1.84 23.84
N PRO A 118 0.68 -2.06 24.99
CA PRO A 118 -0.03 -3.32 25.20
C PRO A 118 -1.11 -3.56 24.13
N ASN A 119 -1.36 -4.83 23.80
CA ASN A 119 -2.18 -5.27 22.66
C ASN A 119 -3.53 -4.54 22.48
N LYS A 120 -4.23 -4.21 23.56
CA LYS A 120 -5.53 -3.50 23.49
C LYS A 120 -5.33 -2.04 23.04
N ALA A 121 -4.36 -1.34 23.65
CA ALA A 121 -4.05 0.04 23.32
C ALA A 121 -3.44 0.18 21.91
N ALA A 122 -2.55 -0.72 21.52
CA ALA A 122 -1.96 -0.77 20.19
C ALA A 122 -3.02 -0.88 19.08
N LYS A 123 -3.99 -1.80 19.25
CA LYS A 123 -5.12 -1.96 18.31
C LYS A 123 -6.03 -0.74 18.27
N ALA A 124 -6.28 -0.10 19.41
CA ALA A 124 -7.11 1.11 19.48
C ALA A 124 -6.42 2.29 18.77
N LEU A 125 -5.15 2.54 19.08
CA LEU A 125 -4.37 3.61 18.47
C LEU A 125 -4.22 3.43 16.96
N SER A 126 -3.86 2.24 16.51
CA SER A 126 -3.73 1.94 15.08
C SER A 126 -5.04 2.18 14.33
N ARG A 127 -6.19 1.75 14.89
CA ARG A 127 -7.51 2.03 14.30
C ARG A 127 -7.85 3.52 14.29
N CYS A 128 -7.54 4.23 15.36
CA CYS A 128 -7.78 5.67 15.44
C CYS A 128 -7.02 6.41 14.34
N ILE A 129 -5.73 6.13 14.16
CA ILE A 129 -4.90 6.73 13.11
C ILE A 129 -5.45 6.38 11.72
N GLN A 130 -5.81 5.12 11.46
CA GLN A 130 -6.36 4.68 10.19
C GLN A 130 -7.69 5.38 9.86
N ASN A 131 -8.60 5.43 10.83
CA ASN A 131 -9.89 6.09 10.64
C ASN A 131 -9.73 7.60 10.46
N GLY A 132 -8.86 8.25 11.24
CA GLY A 132 -8.54 9.67 11.08
C GLY A 132 -8.02 9.98 9.67
N LEU A 133 -7.08 9.16 9.16
CA LEU A 133 -6.56 9.33 7.81
C LEU A 133 -7.63 9.12 6.74
N LEU A 134 -8.53 8.13 6.91
CA LEU A 134 -9.65 7.94 5.99
C LEU A 134 -10.60 9.14 5.95
N VAL A 135 -10.87 9.76 7.10
CA VAL A 135 -11.69 10.99 7.17
C VAL A 135 -10.99 12.13 6.44
N VAL A 136 -9.68 12.30 6.61
CA VAL A 136 -8.91 13.32 5.89
C VAL A 136 -8.96 13.07 4.37
N PHE A 137 -8.78 11.83 3.92
CA PHE A 137 -8.89 11.49 2.49
C PHE A 137 -10.30 11.71 1.95
N ALA A 138 -11.33 11.40 2.73
CA ALA A 138 -12.72 11.65 2.34
C ALA A 138 -13.00 13.15 2.22
N ALA A 139 -12.57 13.95 3.20
CA ALA A 139 -12.71 15.41 3.16
C ALA A 139 -11.93 16.02 2.00
N ALA A 140 -10.70 15.60 1.75
CA ALA A 140 -9.90 16.04 0.61
C ALA A 140 -10.54 15.64 -0.73
N GLY A 141 -11.09 14.42 -0.83
CA GLY A 141 -11.82 13.96 -2.02
C GLY A 141 -13.07 14.78 -2.29
N PHE A 142 -13.84 15.08 -1.24
CA PHE A 142 -15.01 15.95 -1.34
C PHE A 142 -14.63 17.38 -1.78
N TYR A 143 -13.63 17.97 -1.14
CA TYR A 143 -13.14 19.29 -1.47
C TYR A 143 -12.62 19.35 -2.93
N GLY A 144 -11.83 18.38 -3.34
CA GLY A 144 -11.32 18.28 -4.72
C GLY A 144 -12.43 18.17 -5.77
N THR A 145 -13.52 17.44 -5.47
CA THR A 145 -14.64 17.31 -6.39
C THR A 145 -15.47 18.59 -6.48
N PHE A 146 -15.84 19.21 -5.35
CA PHE A 146 -16.76 20.32 -5.34
C PHE A 146 -16.10 21.68 -5.58
N PHE A 147 -14.89 21.89 -5.02
CA PHE A 147 -14.21 23.18 -5.13
C PHE A 147 -13.19 23.24 -6.27
N LEU A 148 -12.42 22.18 -6.48
CA LEU A 148 -11.39 22.14 -7.53
C LEU A 148 -11.92 21.56 -8.86
N LYS A 149 -13.18 21.13 -8.91
CA LYS A 149 -13.84 20.56 -10.11
C LYS A 149 -13.04 19.42 -10.76
N LEU A 150 -12.35 18.61 -9.94
CA LEU A 150 -11.53 17.49 -10.41
C LEU A 150 -12.35 16.27 -10.88
N GLY A 151 -13.67 16.41 -10.97
CA GLY A 151 -14.58 15.31 -11.31
C GLY A 151 -14.90 14.41 -10.11
N LEU A 152 -15.64 13.33 -10.36
CA LEU A 152 -16.14 12.41 -9.32
C LEU A 152 -15.09 11.41 -8.83
N LEU A 153 -13.94 11.28 -9.50
CA LEU A 153 -12.89 10.31 -9.18
C LEU A 153 -12.39 10.37 -7.72
N PRO A 154 -12.10 11.54 -7.12
CA PRO A 154 -11.64 11.60 -5.73
C PRO A 154 -12.67 11.09 -4.72
N VAL A 155 -13.95 11.37 -4.94
CA VAL A 155 -15.04 10.86 -4.07
C VAL A 155 -15.20 9.35 -4.22
N ILE A 156 -15.13 8.82 -5.44
CA ILE A 156 -15.22 7.37 -5.68
C ILE A 156 -14.08 6.65 -4.98
N ILE A 157 -12.84 7.14 -5.08
CA ILE A 157 -11.68 6.56 -4.41
C ILE A 157 -11.88 6.57 -2.89
N SER A 158 -12.33 7.69 -2.32
CA SER A 158 -12.61 7.83 -0.89
C SER A 158 -13.69 6.85 -0.43
N ALA A 159 -14.79 6.72 -1.18
CA ALA A 159 -15.88 5.79 -0.88
C ALA A 159 -15.42 4.32 -0.91
N VAL A 160 -14.60 3.95 -1.89
CA VAL A 160 -14.01 2.61 -1.99
C VAL A 160 -13.10 2.32 -0.79
N LEU A 161 -12.28 3.27 -0.35
CA LEU A 161 -11.40 3.11 0.81
C LEU A 161 -12.20 2.95 2.10
N ILE A 162 -13.27 3.72 2.30
CA ILE A 162 -14.16 3.62 3.46
C ILE A 162 -14.88 2.27 3.48
N HIS A 163 -15.47 1.84 2.36
CA HIS A 163 -16.14 0.55 2.24
C HIS A 163 -15.18 -0.61 2.57
N LYS A 164 -13.95 -0.52 2.09
CA LYS A 164 -12.90 -1.51 2.32
C LYS A 164 -12.47 -1.56 3.80
N ASN A 165 -12.40 -0.42 4.48
CA ASN A 165 -12.10 -0.38 5.90
C ASN A 165 -13.22 -1.01 6.75
N ALA A 166 -14.49 -0.80 6.38
CA ALA A 166 -15.65 -1.39 7.06
C ALA A 166 -15.69 -2.92 6.92
N ASN A 167 -15.31 -3.46 5.74
CA ASN A 167 -15.35 -4.89 5.45
C ASN A 167 -14.03 -5.63 5.77
N GLY A 168 -12.98 -4.92 6.13
CA GLY A 168 -11.66 -5.45 6.46
C GLY A 168 -11.65 -6.15 7.83
N LYS A 169 -12.31 -7.33 7.94
CA LYS A 169 -12.04 -8.26 9.05
C LYS A 169 -10.59 -8.70 8.94
N ILE A 170 -9.78 -8.33 9.91
CA ILE A 170 -8.42 -8.85 10.07
C ILE A 170 -8.58 -10.35 10.34
N PRO A 171 -8.11 -11.25 9.48
CA PRO A 171 -7.98 -12.64 9.88
C PRO A 171 -6.86 -12.70 10.92
N CYS A 172 -7.24 -12.73 12.20
CA CYS A 172 -6.34 -13.15 13.25
C CYS A 172 -6.21 -14.68 13.13
N LYS A 173 -5.06 -15.15 12.70
CA LYS A 173 -4.52 -16.47 13.12
C LYS A 173 -3.04 -16.31 13.37
#